data_21cef78b86fd642f1e9558667c9b01ef
#
_entry.id   21cef78b86fd642f1e9558667c9b01ef
#
_cell.length_a   1.000
_cell.length_b   1.000
_cell.length_c   1.000
_cell.angle_alpha   90.00
_cell.angle_beta   90.00
_cell.angle_gamma   90.00
#
_symmetry.space_group_name_H-M   'P 1'
#
loop_
_entity.id
_entity.type
_entity.pdbx_description
1 polymer ?
#
loop_
_entity_poly.entity_id
_entity_poly.type
_entity_poly.pdbx_seq_one_letter_code
_entity_poly.pdbx_strand_id
1 'polypeptide(L)'
;MKKENIPLFFATLQAANPEPRTELEYTTPFELLAAVLLSAQATDVGVNKATRKLFPVANTPQAIYDLGVEGLEEYIKTIGLYRSKAKHLIETSRMLVELHGGEVPRTRAELEALPGVGRKTANVVLNVAFGEATIAVDTHIFRMGNRTGLAPGKTPLDVELKLEKRVPPEYRLHAHHWLILHGRYICVARKPRCWECAVATFCDYKPKTPAPKTA
;
A
#
# COMPACT_ATOMS: atom_id res chain seq x y z
N MET A 1 -3.25 22.95 -2.70
CA MET A 1 -3.49 22.75 -4.16
C MET A 1 -4.87 23.26 -4.52
N LYS A 2 -4.98 24.10 -5.55
CA LYS A 2 -6.25 24.60 -6.07
C LYS A 2 -7.08 23.47 -6.68
N LYS A 3 -8.43 23.60 -6.62
CA LYS A 3 -9.34 22.54 -7.06
C LYS A 3 -9.21 22.25 -8.56
N GLU A 4 -9.04 23.28 -9.38
CA GLU A 4 -8.85 23.16 -10.84
C GLU A 4 -7.58 22.43 -11.24
N ASN A 5 -6.55 22.39 -10.40
CA ASN A 5 -5.29 21.72 -10.66
C ASN A 5 -5.33 20.21 -10.37
N ILE A 6 -6.33 19.72 -9.65
CA ILE A 6 -6.38 18.31 -9.22
C ILE A 6 -6.54 17.35 -10.41
N PRO A 7 -7.45 17.57 -11.37
CA PRO A 7 -7.54 16.71 -12.55
C PRO A 7 -6.24 16.70 -13.36
N LEU A 8 -5.60 17.86 -13.53
CA LEU A 8 -4.32 17.99 -14.27
C LEU A 8 -3.18 17.25 -13.54
N PHE A 9 -3.16 17.32 -12.21
CA PHE A 9 -2.19 16.57 -11.39
C PHE A 9 -2.31 15.07 -11.63
N PHE A 10 -3.52 14.49 -11.59
CA PHE A 10 -3.72 13.06 -11.81
C PHE A 10 -3.54 12.66 -13.28
N ALA A 11 -3.99 13.48 -14.22
CA ALA A 11 -3.72 13.26 -15.65
C ALA A 11 -2.22 13.17 -15.95
N THR A 12 -1.41 14.02 -15.31
CA THR A 12 0.05 14.00 -15.46
C THR A 12 0.66 12.72 -14.86
N LEU A 13 0.19 12.27 -13.71
CA LEU A 13 0.65 11.00 -13.10
C LEU A 13 0.25 9.80 -13.97
N GLN A 14 -0.97 9.80 -14.51
CA GLN A 14 -1.44 8.78 -15.43
C GLN A 14 -0.63 8.72 -16.72
N ALA A 15 -0.34 9.87 -17.33
CA ALA A 15 0.49 9.93 -18.53
C ALA A 15 1.91 9.37 -18.30
N ALA A 16 2.47 9.60 -17.10
CA ALA A 16 3.79 9.08 -16.73
C ALA A 16 3.79 7.57 -16.42
N ASN A 17 2.68 7.03 -15.92
CA ASN A 17 2.52 5.61 -15.58
C ASN A 17 1.04 5.21 -15.72
N PRO A 18 0.58 4.79 -16.91
CA PRO A 18 -0.84 4.49 -17.16
C PRO A 18 -1.39 3.33 -16.32
N GLU A 19 -0.56 2.33 -16.02
CA GLU A 19 -0.94 1.12 -15.28
C GLU A 19 -0.03 0.93 -14.06
N PRO A 20 -0.21 1.74 -13.00
CA PRO A 20 0.62 1.60 -11.81
C PRO A 20 0.23 0.33 -11.05
N ARG A 21 1.23 -0.41 -10.58
CA ARG A 21 1.04 -1.68 -9.85
C ARG A 21 1.75 -1.66 -8.52
N THR A 22 1.32 -2.53 -7.62
CA THR A 22 2.06 -2.81 -6.39
C THR A 22 3.40 -3.47 -6.71
N GLU A 23 4.40 -3.24 -5.85
CA GLU A 23 5.71 -3.88 -5.95
C GLU A 23 5.75 -5.24 -5.22
N LEU A 24 4.68 -5.61 -4.49
CA LEU A 24 4.52 -6.94 -3.90
C LEU A 24 4.16 -7.96 -4.97
N GLU A 25 4.76 -9.15 -4.87
CA GLU A 25 4.52 -10.28 -5.77
C GLU A 25 3.45 -11.20 -5.19
N TYR A 26 2.42 -11.47 -5.99
CA TYR A 26 1.29 -12.34 -5.62
C TYR A 26 0.58 -12.84 -6.87
N THR A 27 -0.16 -13.94 -6.74
CA THR A 27 -1.01 -14.52 -7.79
C THR A 27 -2.47 -14.64 -7.37
N THR A 28 -2.75 -14.70 -6.06
CA THR A 28 -4.10 -14.83 -5.52
C THR A 28 -4.42 -13.71 -4.52
N PRO A 29 -5.70 -13.42 -4.24
CA PRO A 29 -6.08 -12.47 -3.19
C PRO A 29 -5.51 -12.83 -1.81
N PHE A 30 -5.39 -14.12 -1.48
CA PHE A 30 -4.78 -14.55 -0.23
C PHE A 30 -3.28 -14.28 -0.19
N GLU A 31 -2.55 -14.60 -1.25
CA GLU A 31 -1.12 -14.26 -1.33
C GLU A 31 -0.90 -12.76 -1.16
N LEU A 32 -1.75 -11.93 -1.77
CA LEU A 32 -1.69 -10.48 -1.57
C LEU A 32 -1.93 -10.10 -0.10
N LEU A 33 -2.98 -10.61 0.53
CA LEU A 33 -3.27 -10.33 1.95
C LEU A 33 -2.09 -10.72 2.83
N ALA A 34 -1.53 -11.91 2.64
CA ALA A 34 -0.36 -12.39 3.35
C ALA A 34 0.86 -11.48 3.12
N ALA A 35 1.16 -11.13 1.87
CA ALA A 35 2.28 -10.24 1.54
C ALA A 35 2.09 -8.84 2.16
N VAL A 36 0.89 -8.26 2.11
CA VAL A 36 0.60 -6.94 2.71
C VAL A 36 0.72 -7.00 4.24
N LEU A 37 0.24 -8.05 4.90
CA LEU A 37 0.39 -8.26 6.34
C LEU A 37 1.88 -8.36 6.71
N LEU A 38 2.66 -9.11 5.94
CA LEU A 38 4.10 -9.25 6.13
C LEU A 38 4.87 -7.95 5.84
N SER A 39 4.34 -7.03 5.04
CA SER A 39 4.99 -5.77 4.66
C SER A 39 4.95 -4.69 5.76
N ALA A 40 4.17 -4.87 6.82
CA ALA A 40 4.13 -3.93 7.92
C ALA A 40 5.54 -3.71 8.52
N GLN A 41 6.06 -2.47 8.44
CA GLN A 41 7.42 -2.10 8.87
C GLN A 41 8.53 -2.97 8.21
N ALA A 42 8.32 -3.41 6.96
CA ALA A 42 9.30 -4.12 6.16
C ALA A 42 9.31 -3.57 4.73
N THR A 43 10.36 -3.86 3.97
CA THR A 43 10.44 -3.48 2.56
C THR A 43 9.76 -4.51 1.68
N ASP A 44 9.13 -4.06 0.58
CA ASP A 44 8.50 -4.98 -0.39
C ASP A 44 9.52 -5.99 -0.96
N VAL A 45 10.77 -5.56 -1.19
CA VAL A 45 11.88 -6.44 -1.62
C VAL A 45 12.15 -7.55 -0.59
N GLY A 46 12.18 -7.20 0.71
CA GLY A 46 12.39 -8.18 1.78
C GLY A 46 11.22 -9.17 1.90
N VAL A 47 10.00 -8.68 1.75
CA VAL A 47 8.79 -9.52 1.73
C VAL A 47 8.81 -10.46 0.53
N ASN A 48 9.02 -9.95 -0.68
CA ASN A 48 9.08 -10.77 -1.90
C ASN A 48 10.14 -11.87 -1.81
N LYS A 49 11.32 -11.56 -1.22
CA LYS A 49 12.38 -12.57 -1.00
C LYS A 49 11.92 -13.72 -0.09
N ALA A 50 11.08 -13.45 0.89
CA ALA A 50 10.53 -14.47 1.78
C ALA A 50 9.36 -15.22 1.13
N THR A 51 8.43 -14.50 0.50
CA THR A 51 7.23 -15.09 -0.10
C THR A 51 7.53 -15.95 -1.32
N ARG A 52 8.57 -15.65 -2.10
CA ARG A 52 9.07 -16.53 -3.19
C ARG A 52 9.47 -17.93 -2.70
N LYS A 53 9.84 -18.07 -1.41
CA LYS A 53 10.12 -19.36 -0.80
C LYS A 53 8.89 -19.98 -0.15
N LEU A 54 8.01 -19.15 0.41
CA LEU A 54 6.82 -19.58 1.14
C LEU A 54 5.70 -20.04 0.21
N PHE A 55 5.33 -19.23 -0.79
CA PHE A 55 4.14 -19.47 -1.62
C PHE A 55 4.19 -20.75 -2.47
N PRO A 56 5.35 -21.23 -2.96
CA PRO A 56 5.40 -22.54 -3.60
C PRO A 56 5.07 -23.73 -2.67
N VAL A 57 5.18 -23.53 -1.35
CA VAL A 57 4.89 -24.55 -0.32
C VAL A 57 3.51 -24.35 0.29
N ALA A 58 3.15 -23.11 0.59
CA ALA A 58 1.90 -22.76 1.25
C ALA A 58 1.38 -21.41 0.75
N ASN A 59 0.39 -21.44 -0.13
CA ASN A 59 -0.23 -20.23 -0.74
C ASN A 59 -1.75 -20.17 -0.57
N THR A 60 -2.30 -20.98 0.31
CA THR A 60 -3.72 -20.94 0.70
C THR A 60 -3.86 -20.75 2.21
N PRO A 61 -5.00 -20.25 2.70
CA PRO A 61 -5.24 -20.15 4.14
C PRO A 61 -5.02 -21.48 4.86
N GLN A 62 -5.53 -22.58 4.32
CA GLN A 62 -5.37 -23.90 4.94
C GLN A 62 -3.90 -24.32 4.99
N ALA A 63 -3.16 -24.18 3.90
CA ALA A 63 -1.74 -24.58 3.86
C ALA A 63 -0.88 -23.73 4.83
N ILE A 64 -1.14 -22.43 4.97
CA ILE A 64 -0.46 -21.58 5.95
C ILE A 64 -0.83 -22.01 7.38
N TYR A 65 -2.11 -22.28 7.64
CA TYR A 65 -2.57 -22.74 8.96
C TYR A 65 -1.91 -24.08 9.35
N ASP A 66 -1.80 -25.01 8.41
CA ASP A 66 -1.20 -26.33 8.61
C ASP A 66 0.32 -26.27 8.89
N LEU A 67 1.03 -25.24 8.37
CA LEU A 67 2.44 -25.02 8.72
C LEU A 67 2.67 -24.74 10.21
N GLY A 68 1.67 -24.14 10.87
CA GLY A 68 1.81 -23.64 12.23
C GLY A 68 2.77 -22.46 12.35
N VAL A 69 2.83 -21.87 13.54
CA VAL A 69 3.65 -20.66 13.80
C VAL A 69 5.13 -20.94 13.55
N GLU A 70 5.66 -22.02 14.11
CA GLU A 70 7.08 -22.38 13.99
C GLU A 70 7.49 -22.67 12.54
N GLY A 71 6.65 -23.41 11.79
CA GLY A 71 6.90 -23.71 10.38
C GLY A 71 6.90 -22.44 9.52
N LEU A 72 5.95 -21.52 9.77
CA LEU A 72 5.91 -20.25 9.05
C LEU A 72 7.10 -19.35 9.38
N GLU A 73 7.55 -19.31 10.64
CA GLU A 73 8.71 -18.51 11.04
C GLU A 73 9.96 -18.83 10.25
N GLU A 74 10.20 -20.10 9.88
CA GLU A 74 11.36 -20.51 9.08
C GLU A 74 11.43 -19.77 7.73
N TYR A 75 10.30 -19.48 7.11
CA TYR A 75 10.25 -18.76 5.83
C TYR A 75 10.39 -17.25 5.99
N ILE A 76 9.87 -16.67 7.08
CA ILE A 76 9.75 -15.21 7.24
C ILE A 76 10.73 -14.61 8.27
N LYS A 77 11.63 -15.38 8.86
CA LYS A 77 12.58 -14.94 9.90
C LYS A 77 13.51 -13.79 9.47
N THR A 78 13.62 -13.52 8.18
CA THR A 78 14.38 -12.37 7.65
C THR A 78 13.58 -11.06 7.64
N ILE A 79 12.29 -11.13 7.93
CA ILE A 79 11.39 -9.95 7.98
C ILE A 79 11.34 -9.43 9.42
N GLY A 80 11.42 -8.11 9.60
CA GLY A 80 11.27 -7.49 10.92
C GLY A 80 9.94 -7.88 11.58
N LEU A 81 9.93 -8.10 12.90
CA LEU A 81 8.77 -8.50 13.70
C LEU A 81 8.15 -9.85 13.26
N TYR A 82 8.94 -10.73 12.67
CA TYR A 82 8.47 -11.99 12.06
C TYR A 82 7.64 -12.86 13.01
N ARG A 83 8.00 -12.95 14.30
CA ARG A 83 7.25 -13.75 15.30
C ARG A 83 5.81 -13.28 15.49
N SER A 84 5.60 -11.97 15.60
CA SER A 84 4.26 -11.39 15.70
C SER A 84 3.49 -11.56 14.41
N LYS A 85 4.16 -11.37 13.25
CA LYS A 85 3.57 -11.54 11.93
C LYS A 85 3.20 -13.00 11.66
N ALA A 86 4.02 -13.97 12.09
CA ALA A 86 3.69 -15.39 12.00
C ALA A 86 2.40 -15.70 12.77
N LYS A 87 2.31 -15.28 14.02
CA LYS A 87 1.10 -15.48 14.84
C LYS A 87 -0.13 -14.85 14.18
N HIS A 88 -0.04 -13.61 13.70
CA HIS A 88 -1.15 -12.94 13.05
C HIS A 88 -1.56 -13.66 11.75
N LEU A 89 -0.61 -14.07 10.91
CA LEU A 89 -0.92 -14.71 9.64
C LEU A 89 -1.51 -16.12 9.85
N ILE A 90 -1.04 -16.90 10.84
CA ILE A 90 -1.63 -18.19 11.21
C ILE A 90 -3.06 -18.00 11.69
N GLU A 91 -3.29 -17.05 12.60
CA GLU A 91 -4.63 -16.81 13.15
C GLU A 91 -5.59 -16.23 12.09
N THR A 92 -5.10 -15.33 11.23
CA THR A 92 -5.85 -14.86 10.05
C THR A 92 -6.22 -16.02 9.15
N SER A 93 -5.29 -16.93 8.87
CA SER A 93 -5.54 -18.11 8.02
C SER A 93 -6.58 -19.05 8.63
N ARG A 94 -6.50 -19.30 9.96
CA ARG A 94 -7.52 -20.05 10.69
C ARG A 94 -8.90 -19.42 10.54
N MET A 95 -9.03 -18.11 10.78
CA MET A 95 -10.30 -17.40 10.67
C MET A 95 -10.85 -17.43 9.22
N LEU A 96 -9.99 -17.30 8.21
CA LEU A 96 -10.42 -17.41 6.81
C LEU A 96 -10.99 -18.81 6.52
N VAL A 97 -10.37 -19.87 7.01
CA VAL A 97 -10.89 -21.24 6.84
C VAL A 97 -12.22 -21.43 7.56
N GLU A 98 -12.29 -21.04 8.84
CA GLU A 98 -13.45 -21.33 9.70
C GLU A 98 -14.66 -20.43 9.39
N LEU A 99 -14.44 -19.15 9.06
CA LEU A 99 -15.51 -18.15 8.98
C LEU A 99 -15.80 -17.67 7.54
N HIS A 100 -14.85 -17.87 6.62
CA HIS A 100 -14.94 -17.33 5.26
C HIS A 100 -14.74 -18.40 4.17
N GLY A 101 -14.80 -19.67 4.52
CA GLY A 101 -14.66 -20.78 3.56
C GLY A 101 -13.32 -20.82 2.83
N GLY A 102 -12.26 -20.25 3.41
CA GLY A 102 -10.94 -20.16 2.81
C GLY A 102 -10.76 -18.97 1.85
N GLU A 103 -11.76 -18.10 1.73
CA GLU A 103 -11.72 -16.94 0.84
C GLU A 103 -11.38 -15.65 1.58
N VAL A 104 -10.76 -14.70 0.88
CA VAL A 104 -10.49 -13.36 1.43
C VAL A 104 -11.77 -12.53 1.39
N PRO A 105 -12.23 -11.97 2.53
CA PRO A 105 -13.43 -11.14 2.57
C PRO A 105 -13.31 -9.90 1.68
N ARG A 106 -14.46 -9.45 1.17
CA ARG A 106 -14.55 -8.29 0.26
C ARG A 106 -15.06 -7.02 0.94
N THR A 107 -15.23 -7.03 2.24
CA THR A 107 -15.65 -5.83 2.97
C THR A 107 -14.55 -5.37 3.92
N ARG A 108 -14.44 -4.05 4.10
CA ARG A 108 -13.46 -3.49 5.03
C ARG A 108 -13.66 -3.98 6.46
N ALA A 109 -14.91 -4.08 6.90
CA ALA A 109 -15.23 -4.52 8.26
C ALA A 109 -14.74 -5.94 8.54
N GLU A 110 -14.98 -6.87 7.63
CA GLU A 110 -14.51 -8.25 7.76
C GLU A 110 -12.99 -8.36 7.68
N LEU A 111 -12.36 -7.58 6.79
CA LEU A 111 -10.90 -7.55 6.69
C LEU A 111 -10.26 -6.99 7.97
N GLU A 112 -10.80 -5.88 8.53
CA GLU A 112 -10.29 -5.29 9.77
C GLU A 112 -10.53 -6.19 11.01
N ALA A 113 -11.45 -7.13 10.94
CA ALA A 113 -11.64 -8.13 11.99
C ALA A 113 -10.53 -9.20 12.03
N LEU A 114 -9.74 -9.34 10.96
CA LEU A 114 -8.65 -10.30 10.88
C LEU A 114 -7.42 -9.80 11.67
N PRO A 115 -6.73 -10.67 12.43
CA PRO A 115 -5.56 -10.31 13.22
C PRO A 115 -4.43 -9.70 12.38
N GLY A 116 -3.92 -8.54 12.81
CA GLY A 116 -2.86 -7.82 12.09
C GLY A 116 -3.32 -7.06 10.85
N VAL A 117 -4.61 -7.08 10.53
CA VAL A 117 -5.21 -6.33 9.43
C VAL A 117 -5.86 -5.06 9.94
N GLY A 118 -5.18 -3.93 9.80
CA GLY A 118 -5.76 -2.63 10.08
C GLY A 118 -6.35 -1.98 8.82
N ARG A 119 -6.96 -0.80 8.98
CA ARG A 119 -7.59 -0.02 7.89
C ARG A 119 -6.71 0.13 6.65
N LYS A 120 -5.43 0.45 6.83
CA LYS A 120 -4.48 0.58 5.70
C LYS A 120 -4.34 -0.73 4.93
N THR A 121 -4.17 -1.86 5.63
CA THR A 121 -4.06 -3.19 5.01
C THR A 121 -5.34 -3.57 4.29
N ALA A 122 -6.50 -3.38 4.93
CA ALA A 122 -7.81 -3.63 4.32
C ALA A 122 -8.00 -2.82 3.03
N ASN A 123 -7.69 -1.53 3.05
CA ASN A 123 -7.79 -0.67 1.85
C ASN A 123 -6.86 -1.12 0.73
N VAL A 124 -5.63 -1.58 1.02
CA VAL A 124 -4.73 -2.13 -0.02
C VAL A 124 -5.33 -3.39 -0.64
N VAL A 125 -5.81 -4.32 0.18
CA VAL A 125 -6.41 -5.57 -0.33
C VAL A 125 -7.65 -5.29 -1.17
N LEU A 126 -8.55 -4.43 -0.71
CA LEU A 126 -9.74 -4.03 -1.48
C LEU A 126 -9.38 -3.40 -2.83
N ASN A 127 -8.40 -2.50 -2.84
CA ASN A 127 -7.97 -1.86 -4.07
C ASN A 127 -7.30 -2.82 -5.04
N VAL A 128 -6.31 -3.57 -4.55
CA VAL A 128 -5.42 -4.36 -5.41
C VAL A 128 -6.02 -5.69 -5.84
N ALA A 129 -6.70 -6.40 -4.91
CA ALA A 129 -7.28 -7.72 -5.22
C ALA A 129 -8.68 -7.62 -5.81
N PHE A 130 -9.45 -6.61 -5.43
CA PHE A 130 -10.88 -6.53 -5.79
C PHE A 130 -11.24 -5.31 -6.65
N GLY A 131 -10.28 -4.45 -6.98
CA GLY A 131 -10.51 -3.30 -7.85
C GLY A 131 -11.38 -2.20 -7.24
N GLU A 132 -11.47 -2.14 -5.91
CA GLU A 132 -12.21 -1.08 -5.24
C GLU A 132 -11.40 0.22 -5.19
N ALA A 133 -12.07 1.35 -5.36
CA ALA A 133 -11.44 2.67 -5.41
C ALA A 133 -11.07 3.19 -4.01
N THR A 134 -10.34 2.38 -3.21
CA THR A 134 -9.85 2.74 -1.88
C THR A 134 -8.46 3.37 -1.95
N ILE A 135 -8.12 4.22 -0.98
CA ILE A 135 -6.80 4.84 -0.87
C ILE A 135 -6.20 4.52 0.50
N ALA A 136 -5.23 3.63 0.52
CA ALA A 136 -4.56 3.20 1.75
C ALA A 136 -3.47 4.21 2.14
N VAL A 137 -3.78 5.16 3.02
CA VAL A 137 -2.85 6.22 3.40
C VAL A 137 -1.74 5.66 4.31
N ASP A 138 -0.54 5.57 3.74
CA ASP A 138 0.70 5.29 4.44
C ASP A 138 1.52 6.57 4.67
N THR A 139 2.74 6.44 5.18
CA THR A 139 3.63 7.59 5.42
C THR A 139 4.00 8.35 4.13
N HIS A 140 4.03 7.69 2.97
CA HIS A 140 4.32 8.30 1.67
C HIS A 140 3.13 9.14 1.20
N ILE A 141 1.93 8.55 1.22
CA ILE A 141 0.69 9.24 0.80
C ILE A 141 0.34 10.35 1.80
N PHE A 142 0.49 10.10 3.11
CA PHE A 142 0.30 11.13 4.13
C PHE A 142 1.19 12.36 3.87
N ARG A 143 2.49 12.13 3.62
CA ARG A 143 3.42 13.19 3.26
C ARG A 143 3.04 13.89 1.96
N MET A 144 2.67 13.12 0.93
CA MET A 144 2.24 13.66 -0.35
C MET A 144 1.01 14.55 -0.21
N GLY A 145 -0.03 14.06 0.44
CA GLY A 145 -1.28 14.80 0.64
C GLY A 145 -1.05 16.15 1.30
N ASN A 146 -0.24 16.16 2.36
CA ASN A 146 0.11 17.39 3.10
C ASN A 146 1.04 18.31 2.30
N ARG A 147 2.12 17.77 1.75
CA ARG A 147 3.16 18.56 1.09
C ARG A 147 2.68 19.20 -0.20
N THR A 148 1.90 18.49 -0.99
CA THR A 148 1.37 19.02 -2.24
C THR A 148 0.16 19.94 -2.07
N GLY A 149 -0.45 19.95 -0.88
CA GLY A 149 -1.73 20.61 -0.64
C GLY A 149 -2.92 19.86 -1.26
N LEU A 150 -2.70 18.64 -1.77
CA LEU A 150 -3.77 17.81 -2.35
C LEU A 150 -4.81 17.43 -1.30
N ALA A 151 -4.37 16.96 -0.12
CA ALA A 151 -5.24 16.54 0.97
C ALA A 151 -4.57 16.80 2.33
N PRO A 152 -4.45 18.07 2.76
CA PRO A 152 -3.85 18.38 4.06
C PRO A 152 -4.67 17.81 5.21
N GLY A 153 -4.03 17.07 6.13
CA GLY A 153 -4.68 16.45 7.28
C GLY A 153 -3.69 16.20 8.42
N LYS A 154 -4.21 16.12 9.65
CA LYS A 154 -3.40 15.85 10.85
C LYS A 154 -3.19 14.36 11.07
N THR A 155 -4.11 13.53 10.61
CA THR A 155 -4.07 12.08 10.74
C THR A 155 -4.14 11.40 9.36
N PRO A 156 -3.70 10.13 9.23
CA PRO A 156 -3.91 9.36 7.99
C PRO A 156 -5.37 9.31 7.55
N LEU A 157 -6.31 9.18 8.49
CA LEU A 157 -7.75 9.17 8.19
C LEU A 157 -8.24 10.51 7.62
N ASP A 158 -7.77 11.66 8.16
CA ASP A 158 -8.11 12.97 7.60
C ASP A 158 -7.66 13.10 6.14
N VAL A 159 -6.45 12.59 5.85
CA VAL A 159 -5.90 12.60 4.48
C VAL A 159 -6.70 11.66 3.58
N GLU A 160 -7.02 10.45 4.04
CA GLU A 160 -7.83 9.46 3.31
C GLU A 160 -9.18 10.06 2.91
N LEU A 161 -9.97 10.54 3.88
CA LEU A 161 -11.30 11.12 3.65
C LEU A 161 -11.27 12.34 2.71
N LYS A 162 -10.20 13.13 2.75
CA LYS A 162 -10.02 14.24 1.81
C LYS A 162 -9.64 13.77 0.42
N LEU A 163 -8.79 12.75 0.29
CA LEU A 163 -8.46 12.16 -1.01
C LEU A 163 -9.70 11.55 -1.66
N GLU A 164 -10.50 10.79 -0.93
CA GLU A 164 -11.76 10.20 -1.43
C GLU A 164 -12.72 11.26 -2.00
N LYS A 165 -12.77 12.45 -1.38
CA LYS A 165 -13.60 13.57 -1.85
C LYS A 165 -13.00 14.35 -3.01
N ARG A 166 -11.67 14.47 -3.07
CA ARG A 166 -10.99 15.37 -4.00
C ARG A 166 -10.46 14.69 -5.26
N VAL A 167 -10.16 13.39 -5.20
CA VAL A 167 -9.71 12.63 -6.38
C VAL A 167 -10.88 12.47 -7.34
N PRO A 168 -10.74 12.93 -8.61
CA PRO A 168 -11.80 12.74 -9.60
C PRO A 168 -12.11 11.25 -9.80
N PRO A 169 -13.39 10.89 -10.05
CA PRO A 169 -13.82 9.49 -10.13
C PRO A 169 -12.98 8.63 -11.08
N GLU A 170 -12.61 9.16 -12.23
CA GLU A 170 -11.83 8.50 -13.28
C GLU A 170 -10.42 8.10 -12.85
N TYR A 171 -9.87 8.74 -11.80
CA TYR A 171 -8.53 8.44 -11.29
C TYR A 171 -8.52 7.62 -10.00
N ARG A 172 -9.65 7.41 -9.35
CA ARG A 172 -9.73 6.84 -7.99
C ARG A 172 -9.11 5.46 -7.87
N LEU A 173 -9.32 4.59 -8.86
CA LEU A 173 -8.81 3.22 -8.84
C LEU A 173 -7.29 3.18 -8.71
N HIS A 174 -6.59 4.03 -9.45
CA HIS A 174 -5.13 4.05 -9.51
C HIS A 174 -4.48 5.11 -8.62
N ALA A 175 -5.27 6.00 -8.01
CA ALA A 175 -4.76 7.11 -7.20
C ALA A 175 -3.84 6.64 -6.08
N HIS A 176 -4.18 5.54 -5.39
CA HIS A 176 -3.34 4.94 -4.36
C HIS A 176 -1.93 4.64 -4.88
N HIS A 177 -1.82 3.95 -6.01
CA HIS A 177 -0.53 3.53 -6.57
C HIS A 177 0.29 4.72 -7.09
N TRP A 178 -0.32 5.66 -7.81
CA TRP A 178 0.40 6.87 -8.25
C TRP A 178 0.96 7.65 -7.07
N LEU A 179 0.16 7.85 -6.03
CA LEU A 179 0.59 8.62 -4.86
C LEU A 179 1.70 7.91 -4.07
N ILE A 180 1.60 6.59 -3.86
CA ILE A 180 2.61 5.85 -3.10
C ILE A 180 3.93 5.78 -3.87
N LEU A 181 3.91 5.45 -5.17
CA LEU A 181 5.11 5.37 -6.01
C LEU A 181 5.78 6.73 -6.14
N HIS A 182 5.01 7.80 -6.41
CA HIS A 182 5.56 9.15 -6.45
C HIS A 182 6.16 9.59 -5.10
N GLY A 183 5.51 9.21 -4.00
CA GLY A 183 6.02 9.47 -2.65
C GLY A 183 7.28 8.69 -2.31
N ARG A 184 7.45 7.47 -2.83
CA ARG A 184 8.64 6.64 -2.64
C ARG A 184 9.84 7.15 -3.41
N TYR A 185 9.66 7.53 -4.67
CA TYR A 185 10.76 7.74 -5.60
C TYR A 185 11.07 9.21 -5.92
N ILE A 186 10.06 10.07 -5.93
CA ILE A 186 10.19 11.49 -6.29
C ILE A 186 10.02 12.41 -5.08
N CYS A 187 8.84 12.35 -4.43
CA CYS A 187 8.54 13.20 -3.28
C CYS A 187 9.04 12.57 -1.97
N VAL A 188 10.31 12.18 -1.94
CA VAL A 188 10.94 11.52 -0.79
C VAL A 188 10.95 12.43 0.46
N ALA A 189 11.14 11.83 1.65
CA ALA A 189 11.02 12.55 2.92
C ALA A 189 12.05 13.70 3.05
N ARG A 190 13.31 13.39 2.81
CA ARG A 190 14.43 14.36 2.85
C ARG A 190 14.82 14.72 1.41
N LYS A 191 14.95 16.03 1.11
CA LYS A 191 15.38 16.56 -0.20
C LYS A 191 14.56 15.96 -1.37
N PRO A 192 13.21 16.19 -1.43
CA PRO A 192 12.38 15.69 -2.52
C PRO A 192 12.94 16.15 -3.86
N ARG A 193 12.85 15.29 -4.87
CA ARG A 193 13.41 15.51 -6.21
C ARG A 193 12.50 16.43 -7.04
N CYS A 194 12.29 17.67 -6.56
CA CYS A 194 11.34 18.60 -7.19
C CYS A 194 11.77 19.04 -8.60
N TRP A 195 13.07 18.99 -8.92
CA TRP A 195 13.62 19.35 -10.22
C TRP A 195 13.19 18.41 -11.37
N GLU A 196 12.81 17.17 -11.05
CA GLU A 196 12.34 16.19 -12.05
C GLU A 196 10.89 15.78 -11.80
N CYS A 197 10.20 16.45 -10.87
CA CYS A 197 8.83 16.11 -10.51
C CYS A 197 7.85 16.59 -11.56
N ALA A 198 7.22 15.67 -12.28
CA ALA A 198 6.26 15.98 -13.36
C ALA A 198 5.07 16.84 -12.89
N VAL A 199 4.70 16.74 -11.59
CA VAL A 199 3.57 17.47 -11.01
C VAL A 199 3.98 18.69 -10.19
N ALA A 200 5.24 19.16 -10.32
CA ALA A 200 5.78 20.27 -9.52
C ALA A 200 4.97 21.57 -9.68
N THR A 201 4.44 21.84 -10.88
CA THR A 201 3.66 23.05 -11.19
C THR A 201 2.35 23.14 -10.42
N PHE A 202 1.74 22.02 -10.07
CA PHE A 202 0.48 21.94 -9.33
C PHE A 202 0.66 21.88 -7.80
N CYS A 203 1.91 21.71 -7.33
CA CYS A 203 2.23 21.42 -5.94
C CYS A 203 2.46 22.69 -5.13
N ASP A 204 1.84 22.81 -3.94
CA ASP A 204 1.95 23.97 -3.04
C ASP A 204 3.27 24.02 -2.26
N TYR A 205 4.05 22.92 -2.25
CA TYR A 205 5.31 22.88 -1.50
C TYR A 205 6.32 23.93 -1.97
N LYS A 206 6.80 24.73 -1.05
CA LYS A 206 7.80 25.80 -1.28
C LYS A 206 8.80 25.88 -0.13
N PRO A 207 10.07 26.23 -0.40
CA PRO A 207 10.69 26.31 -1.74
C PRO A 207 10.85 24.92 -2.38
N LYS A 208 10.81 24.86 -3.71
CA LYS A 208 11.13 23.61 -4.44
C LYS A 208 12.62 23.29 -4.24
N THR A 209 12.91 22.00 -4.05
CA THR A 209 14.31 21.54 -3.98
C THR A 209 14.98 21.71 -5.35
N PRO A 210 16.11 22.41 -5.45
CA PRO A 210 16.84 22.57 -6.71
C PRO A 210 17.51 21.25 -7.11
N ALA A 211 17.86 21.14 -8.40
CA ALA A 211 18.71 20.06 -8.90
C ALA A 211 20.04 20.01 -8.13
N PRO A 212 20.63 18.82 -7.90
CA PRO A 212 21.99 18.74 -7.41
C PRO A 212 22.94 19.51 -8.32
N LYS A 213 23.90 20.21 -7.73
CA LYS A 213 25.01 20.79 -8.52
C LYS A 213 25.75 19.60 -9.14
N THR A 214 25.85 19.57 -10.46
CA THR A 214 26.80 18.69 -11.14
C THR A 214 28.21 19.04 -10.68
N ALA A 215 28.90 18.07 -10.10
CA ALA A 215 30.30 18.22 -9.73
C ALA A 215 31.17 18.28 -10.97
#